data_44831bba59c073ca6331f332dec3a1f9
#
_entry.id   44831bba59c073ca6331f332dec3a1f9
#
_cell.length_a   1.000
_cell.length_b   1.000
_cell.length_c   1.000
_cell.angle_alpha   90.00
_cell.angle_beta   90.00
_cell.angle_gamma   90.00
#
_symmetry.space_group_name_H-M   'P 1'
#
loop_
_entity.id
_entity.type
_entity.pdbx_description
1 polymer ?
#
loop_
_entity_poly.entity_id
_entity_poly.type
_entity_poly.pdbx_seq_one_letter_code
_entity_poly.pdbx_strand_id
1 'polypeptide(L)'
;KNNFNLAIEKIFKKMNNIKKDWKKNNVAKFICCLTLFWPNGKNYSSKGIVKGKISSKKKGKNGFGYDPIFIPDGYKDTFGEMEPKLKMSMDHRFKAYRKIKKYFF
;
A
#
# COMPACT_ATOMS: atom_id res chain seq x y z
N LYS A 1 8.62 -17.72 5.39
CA LYS A 1 8.89 -16.44 6.01
C LYS A 1 9.14 -15.39 4.95
N ASN A 2 8.42 -14.30 5.01
CA ASN A 2 8.54 -13.25 4.01
C ASN A 2 9.78 -12.41 4.21
N ASN A 3 10.54 -12.21 3.12
CA ASN A 3 11.68 -11.33 3.15
C ASN A 3 11.41 -10.11 2.27
N PHE A 4 10.69 -9.15 2.83
CA PHE A 4 10.33 -7.94 2.09
C PHE A 4 11.54 -7.03 1.84
N ASN A 5 12.57 -7.13 2.65
CA ASN A 5 13.79 -6.37 2.40
C ASN A 5 14.36 -6.72 1.03
N LEU A 6 14.43 -8.01 0.72
CA LEU A 6 14.92 -8.46 -0.57
C LEU A 6 14.00 -8.03 -1.71
N ALA A 7 12.70 -8.11 -1.49
CA ALA A 7 11.71 -7.68 -2.49
C ALA A 7 11.83 -6.17 -2.77
N ILE A 8 12.02 -5.37 -1.72
CA ILE A 8 12.20 -3.92 -1.86
C ILE A 8 13.47 -3.61 -2.66
N GLU A 9 14.56 -4.31 -2.36
CA GLU A 9 15.81 -4.12 -3.12
C GLU A 9 15.63 -4.45 -4.59
N LYS A 10 14.87 -5.49 -4.89
CA LYS A 10 14.57 -5.86 -6.28
C LYS A 10 13.77 -4.77 -6.99
N ILE A 11 12.84 -4.13 -6.29
CA ILE A 11 12.07 -3.03 -6.85
C ILE A 11 12.99 -1.88 -7.22
N PHE A 12 13.85 -1.45 -6.30
CA PHE A 12 14.78 -0.37 -6.56
C PHE A 12 15.71 -0.69 -7.73
N LYS A 13 16.20 -1.91 -7.77
CA LYS A 13 17.08 -2.35 -8.85
C LYS A 13 16.41 -2.31 -10.20
N LYS A 14 15.16 -2.80 -10.26
CA LYS A 14 14.38 -2.76 -11.50
C LYS A 14 14.10 -1.33 -11.95
N MET A 15 13.74 -0.45 -11.03
CA MET A 15 13.46 0.93 -11.37
C MET A 15 14.69 1.64 -11.89
N ASN A 16 15.84 1.39 -11.29
CA ASN A 16 17.12 1.94 -11.78
C ASN A 16 17.45 1.45 -13.19
N ASN A 17 17.12 0.19 -13.50
CA ASN A 17 17.40 -0.38 -14.81
C ASN A 17 16.45 0.15 -15.89
N ILE A 18 15.21 0.45 -15.54
CA ILE A 18 14.22 0.94 -16.50
C ILE A 18 14.42 2.41 -16.77
N LYS A 19 14.71 3.22 -15.75
CA LYS A 19 14.79 4.66 -15.89
C LYS A 19 15.72 5.23 -14.83
N LYS A 20 16.81 5.84 -15.24
CA LYS A 20 17.81 6.38 -14.31
C LYS A 20 17.27 7.48 -13.41
N ASP A 21 16.28 8.22 -13.90
CA ASP A 21 15.68 9.33 -13.15
C ASP A 21 14.32 8.98 -12.56
N TRP A 22 14.08 7.70 -12.27
CA TRP A 22 12.79 7.25 -11.74
C TRP A 22 12.36 8.01 -10.47
N LYS A 23 13.34 8.49 -9.69
CA LYS A 23 13.04 9.21 -8.45
C LYS A 23 12.27 10.51 -8.70
N LYS A 24 12.29 11.03 -9.91
CA LYS A 24 11.53 12.22 -10.30
C LYS A 24 10.11 11.88 -10.73
N ASN A 25 9.89 10.64 -11.17
CA ASN A 25 8.58 10.17 -11.61
C ASN A 25 8.29 8.83 -10.97
N ASN A 26 8.04 8.88 -9.68
CA ASN A 26 7.93 7.70 -8.83
C ASN A 26 6.51 7.48 -8.31
N VAL A 27 5.51 7.90 -9.07
CA VAL A 27 4.11 7.74 -8.69
C VAL A 27 3.77 6.26 -8.54
N ALA A 28 3.03 5.94 -7.49
CA ALA A 28 2.61 4.58 -7.21
C ALA A 28 1.28 4.60 -6.46
N LYS A 29 0.67 3.44 -6.34
CA LYS A 29 -0.55 3.31 -5.53
C LYS A 29 -0.62 1.92 -4.91
N PHE A 30 -1.18 1.88 -3.71
CA PHE A 30 -1.55 0.63 -3.07
C PHE A 30 -3.02 0.37 -3.35
N ILE A 31 -3.36 -0.86 -3.69
CA ILE A 31 -4.73 -1.28 -3.98
C ILE A 31 -5.07 -2.48 -3.12
N CYS A 32 -6.22 -2.44 -2.48
CA CYS A 32 -6.77 -3.58 -1.76
C CYS A 32 -8.14 -3.91 -2.34
N CYS A 33 -8.36 -5.17 -2.66
CA CYS A 33 -9.68 -5.66 -3.08
C CYS A 33 -10.19 -6.63 -2.02
N LEU A 34 -11.40 -6.37 -1.51
CA LEU A 34 -12.06 -7.24 -0.56
C LEU A 34 -13.32 -7.81 -1.19
N THR A 35 -13.58 -9.08 -0.95
CA THR A 35 -14.80 -9.74 -1.41
C THR A 35 -15.47 -10.46 -0.25
N LEU A 36 -16.78 -10.21 -0.10
CA LEU A 36 -17.64 -10.97 0.80
C LEU A 36 -18.36 -12.00 -0.03
N PHE A 37 -18.28 -13.24 0.38
CA PHE A 37 -18.90 -14.36 -0.35
C PHE A 37 -19.79 -15.16 0.60
N TRP A 38 -21.08 -15.27 0.24
CA TRP A 38 -22.03 -16.05 1.02
C TRP A 38 -22.13 -17.47 0.47
N PRO A 39 -22.50 -18.44 1.31
CA PRO A 39 -22.63 -19.83 0.85
C PRO A 39 -23.59 -20.03 -0.31
N ASN A 40 -24.57 -19.13 -0.50
CA ASN A 40 -25.54 -19.24 -1.60
C ASN A 40 -25.00 -18.68 -2.92
N GLY A 41 -23.72 -18.27 -2.96
CA GLY A 41 -23.09 -17.72 -4.14
C GLY A 41 -23.16 -16.23 -4.28
N LYS A 42 -23.95 -15.56 -3.44
CA LYS A 42 -24.02 -14.11 -3.44
C LYS A 42 -22.68 -13.51 -3.00
N ASN A 43 -22.24 -12.45 -3.67
CA ASN A 43 -20.97 -11.83 -3.31
C ASN A 43 -20.98 -10.34 -3.60
N TYR A 44 -20.13 -9.62 -2.87
CA TYR A 44 -19.90 -8.20 -3.03
C TYR A 44 -18.42 -7.94 -2.95
N SER A 45 -17.92 -7.03 -3.78
CA SER A 45 -16.51 -6.67 -3.79
C SER A 45 -16.34 -5.17 -3.64
N SER A 46 -15.21 -4.78 -3.07
CA SER A 46 -14.85 -3.38 -2.96
C SER A 46 -13.37 -3.21 -3.23
N LYS A 47 -12.97 -1.99 -3.59
CA LYS A 47 -11.58 -1.65 -3.86
C LYS A 47 -11.22 -0.39 -3.09
N GLY A 48 -10.11 -0.45 -2.36
CA GLY A 48 -9.52 0.70 -1.70
C GLY A 48 -8.21 1.05 -2.37
N ILE A 49 -8.02 2.34 -2.66
CA ILE A 49 -6.83 2.82 -3.37
C ILE A 49 -6.22 3.97 -2.58
N VAL A 50 -4.91 3.90 -2.36
CA VAL A 50 -4.13 5.00 -1.81
C VAL A 50 -3.07 5.36 -2.83
N LYS A 51 -3.08 6.61 -3.28
CA LYS A 51 -2.08 7.13 -4.21
C LYS A 51 -0.91 7.71 -3.43
N GLY A 52 0.25 7.63 -4.02
CA GLY A 52 1.45 8.15 -3.39
C GLY A 52 2.65 8.02 -4.31
N LYS A 53 3.80 7.83 -3.71
CA LYS A 53 5.04 7.69 -4.47
C LYS A 53 6.02 6.78 -3.75
N ILE A 54 6.97 6.27 -4.51
CA ILE A 54 8.03 5.41 -3.98
C ILE A 54 9.13 6.29 -3.40
N SER A 55 9.50 6.02 -2.15
CA SER A 55 10.62 6.69 -1.49
C SER A 55 11.94 6.32 -2.17
N SER A 56 12.89 7.24 -2.14
CA SER A 56 14.23 6.99 -2.71
C SER A 56 15.02 5.95 -1.91
N LYS A 57 14.61 5.69 -0.68
CA LYS A 57 15.24 4.67 0.17
C LYS A 57 14.24 4.16 1.20
N LYS A 58 14.57 3.04 1.79
CA LYS A 58 13.74 2.42 2.81
C LYS A 58 13.77 3.25 4.09
N LYS A 59 12.59 3.54 4.66
CA LYS A 59 12.45 4.32 5.88
C LYS A 59 11.34 3.76 6.77
N GLY A 60 11.64 3.55 8.03
CA GLY A 60 10.68 3.12 9.02
C GLY A 60 10.62 1.62 9.21
N LYS A 61 10.04 1.21 10.33
CA LYS A 61 9.95 -0.20 10.72
C LYS A 61 8.52 -0.64 11.00
N ASN A 62 7.57 0.28 10.95
CA ASN A 62 6.18 -0.02 11.24
C ASN A 62 5.51 -0.66 10.04
N GLY A 63 4.39 -1.33 10.29
CA GLY A 63 3.64 -1.97 9.24
C GLY A 63 4.34 -3.22 8.71
N PHE A 64 4.10 -3.51 7.43
CA PHE A 64 4.67 -4.69 6.79
C PHE A 64 4.72 -4.50 5.27
N GLY A 65 5.36 -5.45 4.59
CA GLY A 65 5.44 -5.44 3.14
C GLY A 65 6.24 -4.26 2.61
N TYR A 66 5.62 -3.48 1.75
CA TYR A 66 6.27 -2.36 1.09
C TYR A 66 6.07 -1.02 1.80
N ASP A 67 5.51 -1.05 3.01
CA ASP A 67 5.30 0.19 3.79
C ASP A 67 6.55 1.06 3.92
N PRO A 68 7.75 0.51 4.09
CA PRO A 68 8.95 1.34 4.23
C PRO A 68 9.34 2.17 3.00
N ILE A 69 8.73 1.93 1.85
CA ILE A 69 9.07 2.67 0.64
C ILE A 69 7.89 3.41 0.02
N PHE A 70 6.72 3.42 0.66
CA PHE A 70 5.54 4.09 0.13
C PHE A 70 5.21 5.35 0.93
N ILE A 71 5.17 6.49 0.25
CA ILE A 71 4.81 7.78 0.84
C ILE A 71 3.44 8.17 0.28
N PRO A 72 2.38 8.15 1.09
CA PRO A 72 1.05 8.53 0.59
C PRO A 72 1.00 10.02 0.25
N ASP A 73 0.17 10.36 -0.72
CA ASP A 73 0.00 11.77 -1.12
C ASP A 73 -0.40 12.62 0.08
N GLY A 74 0.20 13.80 0.17
CA GLY A 74 -0.06 14.74 1.25
C GLY A 74 0.79 14.54 2.49
N TYR A 75 1.65 13.53 2.49
CA TYR A 75 2.51 13.23 3.63
C TYR A 75 3.98 13.21 3.21
N LYS A 76 4.85 13.35 4.18
CA LYS A 76 6.30 13.31 3.97
C LYS A 76 6.88 11.95 4.37
N ASP A 77 6.19 11.25 5.27
CA ASP A 77 6.65 10.00 5.83
C ASP A 77 6.16 8.80 5.02
N THR A 78 6.94 7.73 5.03
CA THR A 78 6.49 6.46 4.49
C THR A 78 5.49 5.84 5.44
N PHE A 79 4.71 4.87 4.95
CA PHE A 79 3.86 4.07 5.82
C PHE A 79 4.66 3.33 6.89
N GLY A 80 5.94 3.04 6.61
CA GLY A 80 6.82 2.41 7.59
C GLY A 80 7.25 3.34 8.72
N GLU A 81 7.21 4.65 8.48
CA GLU A 81 7.52 5.65 9.50
C GLU A 81 6.29 6.12 10.27
N MET A 82 5.11 5.97 9.68
CA MET A 82 3.88 6.46 10.29
C MET A 82 3.50 5.69 11.53
N GLU A 83 2.84 6.39 12.45
CA GLU A 83 2.19 5.73 13.57
C GLU A 83 1.14 4.75 13.02
N PRO A 84 1.11 3.50 13.52
CA PRO A 84 0.19 2.49 13.01
C PRO A 84 -1.28 2.90 12.99
N LYS A 85 -1.74 3.64 14.01
CA LYS A 85 -3.13 4.09 14.05
C LYS A 85 -3.46 5.05 12.92
N LEU A 86 -2.54 5.97 12.61
CA LEU A 86 -2.74 6.90 11.51
C LEU A 86 -2.78 6.15 10.18
N LYS A 87 -1.82 5.28 9.95
CA LYS A 87 -1.77 4.50 8.71
C LYS A 87 -3.04 3.68 8.53
N MET A 88 -3.51 3.00 9.59
CA MET A 88 -4.69 2.14 9.53
C MET A 88 -5.98 2.93 9.29
N SER A 89 -5.99 4.23 9.57
CA SER A 89 -7.16 5.07 9.35
C SER A 89 -7.26 5.58 7.91
N MET A 90 -6.23 5.37 7.09
CA MET A 90 -6.18 5.95 5.75
C MET A 90 -5.67 5.00 4.67
N ASP A 91 -5.25 3.80 5.03
CA ASP A 91 -4.64 2.92 4.05
C ASP A 91 -5.67 2.26 3.12
N HIS A 92 -5.17 1.52 2.15
CA HIS A 92 -6.00 0.89 1.12
C HIS A 92 -6.94 -0.17 1.69
N ARG A 93 -6.50 -0.88 2.74
CA ARG A 93 -7.34 -1.89 3.41
C ARG A 93 -8.51 -1.25 4.12
N PHE A 94 -8.27 -0.16 4.83
CA PHE A 94 -9.33 0.57 5.51
C PHE A 94 -10.35 1.12 4.52
N LYS A 95 -9.88 1.67 3.41
CA LYS A 95 -10.77 2.21 2.38
C LYS A 95 -11.64 1.13 1.76
N ALA A 96 -11.07 -0.03 1.47
CA ALA A 96 -11.85 -1.16 0.95
C ALA A 96 -12.87 -1.64 1.98
N TYR A 97 -12.46 -1.74 3.25
CA TYR A 97 -13.34 -2.15 4.34
C TYR A 97 -14.52 -1.19 4.51
N ARG A 98 -14.25 0.11 4.51
CA ARG A 98 -15.31 1.11 4.66
C ARG A 98 -16.40 0.98 3.58
N LYS A 99 -15.99 0.66 2.37
CA LYS A 99 -16.94 0.50 1.27
C LYS A 99 -17.78 -0.76 1.40
N ILE A 100 -17.17 -1.86 1.86
CA ILE A 100 -17.84 -3.15 1.85
C ILE A 100 -18.65 -3.42 3.11
N LYS A 101 -18.34 -2.75 4.22
CA LYS A 101 -18.99 -3.04 5.51
C LYS A 101 -20.49 -2.81 5.47
N LYS A 102 -21.00 -1.97 4.60
CA LYS A 102 -22.43 -1.71 4.47
C LYS A 102 -23.23 -2.95 4.08
N TYR A 103 -22.57 -3.99 3.56
CA TYR A 103 -23.24 -5.21 3.14
C TYR A 103 -23.39 -6.23 4.27
N PHE A 104 -22.75 -6.00 5.43
CA PHE A 104 -22.84 -6.92 6.54
C PHE A 104 -23.07 -6.24 7.91
N PHE A 105 -23.24 -4.94 7.92
CA PHE A 105 -23.61 -4.20 9.13
C PHE A 105 -24.99 -3.55 9.01
#